data_b2941912cc77a6b9222fffe1b4e588bf
#
_entry.id   b2941912cc77a6b9222fffe1b4e588bf
#
_cell.length_a   1.000
_cell.length_b   1.000
_cell.length_c   1.000
_cell.angle_alpha   90.00
_cell.angle_beta   90.00
_cell.angle_gamma   90.00
#
_symmetry.space_group_name_H-M   'P 1'
#
loop_
_entity.id
_entity.type
_entity.pdbx_description
1 polymer ?
#
loop_
_entity_poly.entity_id
_entity_poly.type
_entity_poly.pdbx_seq_one_letter_code
_entity_poly.pdbx_strand_id
1 'polypeptide(L)'
;MSEQNTVLSDDQEKGVIINTASVAAFDGQIGQIAYSASKGGVVGMTLPMARDLAQDGIRVVTIAPGLFSTPMLRSLPEDVQDALGKSVPFPPRLGSPSEFADLSIQIVENSMLNGETIRLDGAIRMAPK
;
A
#
# COMPACT_ATOMS: atom_id res chain seq x y z
N MET A 1 4.68 -19.93 -7.45
CA MET A 1 4.20 -18.89 -8.38
C MET A 1 4.96 -18.90 -9.70
N SER A 2 6.28 -19.03 -9.69
CA SER A 2 7.08 -19.02 -10.91
C SER A 2 6.80 -20.18 -11.87
N GLU A 3 6.22 -21.27 -11.37
CA GLU A 3 5.90 -22.45 -12.19
C GLU A 3 4.48 -22.42 -12.78
N GLN A 4 3.70 -21.42 -12.44
CA GLN A 4 2.35 -21.30 -12.96
C GLN A 4 2.37 -20.90 -14.43
N ASN A 5 1.53 -21.53 -15.21
CA ASN A 5 1.35 -21.18 -16.62
C ASN A 5 0.26 -20.11 -16.80
N THR A 6 0.00 -19.32 -15.81
CA THR A 6 -1.00 -18.27 -15.91
C THR A 6 -0.44 -17.11 -16.70
N VAL A 7 -1.13 -16.72 -17.74
CA VAL A 7 -0.76 -15.57 -18.55
C VAL A 7 -1.80 -14.49 -18.31
N LEU A 8 -1.43 -13.49 -17.52
CA LEU A 8 -2.27 -12.32 -17.26
C LEU A 8 -2.10 -11.27 -18.34
N SER A 9 -1.03 -11.40 -19.14
CA SER A 9 -0.71 -10.51 -20.24
C SER A 9 0.13 -11.26 -21.26
N ASP A 10 0.36 -10.65 -22.42
CA ASP A 10 1.22 -11.22 -23.47
C ASP A 10 2.70 -11.21 -23.10
N ASP A 11 3.06 -10.67 -21.94
CA ASP A 11 4.44 -10.52 -21.47
C ASP A 11 4.96 -11.77 -20.76
N GLN A 12 4.20 -12.87 -20.75
CA GLN A 12 4.55 -14.09 -20.04
C GLN A 12 4.63 -13.91 -18.53
N GLU A 13 3.84 -13.00 -18.01
CA GLU A 13 3.73 -12.78 -16.56
C GLU A 13 3.19 -14.02 -15.87
N LYS A 14 3.85 -14.46 -14.80
CA LYS A 14 3.44 -15.61 -14.02
C LYS A 14 2.76 -15.25 -12.70
N GLY A 15 2.91 -14.03 -12.26
CA GLY A 15 2.25 -13.59 -11.03
C GLY A 15 2.62 -12.18 -10.64
N VAL A 16 1.94 -11.73 -9.60
CA VAL A 16 2.21 -10.44 -8.97
C VAL A 16 2.09 -10.58 -7.46
N ILE A 17 3.04 -9.97 -6.75
CA ILE A 17 3.03 -9.88 -5.30
C ILE A 17 2.66 -8.46 -4.93
N ILE A 18 1.63 -8.32 -4.10
CA ILE A 18 1.22 -7.01 -3.58
C ILE A 18 1.46 -7.01 -2.08
N ASN A 19 2.39 -6.19 -1.63
CA ASN A 19 2.71 -6.02 -0.22
C ASN A 19 1.99 -4.80 0.34
N THR A 20 1.70 -4.83 1.63
CA THR A 20 1.07 -3.71 2.33
C THR A 20 2.07 -3.10 3.29
N ALA A 21 2.44 -1.85 3.03
CA ALA A 21 3.24 -1.04 3.95
C ALA A 21 2.30 -0.11 4.74
N SER A 22 2.69 1.12 4.91
CA SER A 22 1.92 2.17 5.57
C SER A 22 2.58 3.50 5.27
N VAL A 23 1.81 4.57 5.32
CA VAL A 23 2.39 5.93 5.28
C VAL A 23 3.38 6.15 6.43
N ALA A 24 3.27 5.39 7.53
CA ALA A 24 4.23 5.45 8.63
C ALA A 24 5.64 5.01 8.22
N ALA A 25 5.80 4.35 7.08
CA ALA A 25 7.13 4.08 6.52
C ALA A 25 7.85 5.38 6.13
N PHE A 26 7.09 6.43 5.85
CA PHE A 26 7.59 7.74 5.41
C PHE A 26 7.38 8.80 6.48
N ASP A 27 6.21 8.83 7.11
CA ASP A 27 5.77 9.88 8.03
C ASP A 27 5.58 9.32 9.45
N GLY A 28 6.56 8.64 10.00
CA GLY A 28 6.46 8.05 11.33
C GLY A 28 6.19 9.09 12.42
N GLN A 29 5.24 8.78 13.30
CA GLN A 29 4.90 9.64 14.42
C GLN A 29 5.63 9.22 15.68
N ILE A 30 5.55 10.04 16.73
CA ILE A 30 6.10 9.68 18.04
C ILE A 30 5.53 8.34 18.47
N GLY A 31 6.41 7.45 18.93
CA GLY A 31 6.01 6.11 19.36
C GLY A 31 5.99 5.06 18.27
N GLN A 32 6.29 5.42 17.02
CA GLN A 32 6.21 4.50 15.89
C GLN A 32 7.57 4.02 15.37
N ILE A 33 8.64 4.06 16.17
CA ILE A 33 9.97 3.65 15.71
C ILE A 33 9.93 2.22 15.14
N ALA A 34 9.43 1.26 15.91
CA ALA A 34 9.37 -0.13 15.47
C ALA A 34 8.41 -0.34 14.31
N TYR A 35 7.24 0.29 14.36
CA TYR A 35 6.25 0.19 13.29
C TYR A 35 6.78 0.78 11.99
N SER A 36 7.38 1.97 12.06
CA SER A 36 7.97 2.63 10.89
C SER A 36 9.14 1.83 10.33
N ALA A 37 9.97 1.22 11.20
CA ALA A 37 11.06 0.36 10.75
C ALA A 37 10.53 -0.86 10.01
N SER A 38 9.49 -1.50 10.55
CA SER A 38 8.86 -2.67 9.92
C SER A 38 8.28 -2.30 8.55
N LYS A 39 7.50 -1.24 8.47
CA LYS A 39 6.86 -0.82 7.22
C LYS A 39 7.86 -0.21 6.24
N GLY A 40 8.89 0.48 6.75
CA GLY A 40 10.01 0.96 5.95
C GLY A 40 10.79 -0.18 5.33
N GLY A 41 10.92 -1.30 6.07
CA GLY A 41 11.52 -2.53 5.54
C GLY A 41 10.75 -3.08 4.36
N VAL A 42 9.42 -3.09 4.44
CA VAL A 42 8.55 -3.53 3.33
C VAL A 42 8.77 -2.64 2.10
N VAL A 43 8.81 -1.32 2.30
CA VAL A 43 9.10 -0.38 1.20
C VAL A 43 10.48 -0.65 0.61
N GLY A 44 11.48 -0.81 1.48
CA GLY A 44 12.87 -1.05 1.04
C GLY A 44 13.06 -2.35 0.29
N MET A 45 12.27 -3.40 0.59
CA MET A 45 12.32 -4.67 -0.12
C MET A 45 11.70 -4.61 -1.52
N THR A 46 10.84 -3.66 -1.81
CA THR A 46 9.97 -3.68 -3.00
C THR A 46 10.78 -3.75 -4.29
N LEU A 47 11.69 -2.83 -4.50
CA LEU A 47 12.49 -2.79 -5.73
C LEU A 47 13.44 -3.99 -5.85
N PRO A 48 14.20 -4.36 -4.79
CA PRO A 48 15.07 -5.53 -4.89
C PRO A 48 14.30 -6.82 -5.20
N MET A 49 13.13 -7.03 -4.58
CA MET A 49 12.30 -8.19 -4.87
C MET A 49 11.84 -8.20 -6.33
N ALA A 50 11.40 -7.04 -6.83
CA ALA A 50 10.99 -6.93 -8.23
C ALA A 50 12.14 -7.29 -9.17
N ARG A 51 13.34 -6.87 -8.84
CA ARG A 51 14.53 -7.16 -9.64
C ARG A 51 14.93 -8.63 -9.58
N ASP A 52 14.90 -9.21 -8.37
CA ASP A 52 15.24 -10.62 -8.19
C ASP A 52 14.25 -11.55 -8.90
N LEU A 53 12.96 -11.19 -8.90
CA LEU A 53 11.90 -12.04 -9.46
C LEU A 53 11.56 -11.73 -10.91
N ALA A 54 12.20 -10.73 -11.51
CA ALA A 54 11.93 -10.35 -12.89
C ALA A 54 12.15 -11.52 -13.86
N GLN A 55 13.21 -12.29 -13.66
CA GLN A 55 13.51 -13.44 -14.52
C GLN A 55 12.46 -14.54 -14.41
N ASP A 56 11.72 -14.57 -13.29
CA ASP A 56 10.64 -15.54 -13.08
C ASP A 56 9.29 -15.01 -13.56
N GLY A 57 9.23 -13.82 -14.12
CA GLY A 57 7.98 -13.24 -14.61
C GLY A 57 7.04 -12.82 -13.50
N ILE A 58 7.58 -12.44 -12.35
CA ILE A 58 6.78 -12.03 -11.18
C ILE A 58 7.04 -10.55 -10.89
N ARG A 59 5.94 -9.78 -10.82
CA ARG A 59 5.99 -8.37 -10.45
C ARG A 59 5.82 -8.21 -8.94
N VAL A 60 6.36 -7.15 -8.39
CA VAL A 60 6.23 -6.82 -6.96
C VAL A 60 5.87 -5.35 -6.82
N VAL A 61 4.73 -5.09 -6.19
CA VAL A 61 4.25 -3.72 -5.95
C VAL A 61 3.81 -3.62 -4.50
N THR A 62 4.09 -2.51 -3.88
CA THR A 62 3.70 -2.26 -2.49
C THR A 62 2.71 -1.11 -2.42
N ILE A 63 1.65 -1.28 -1.64
CA ILE A 63 0.70 -0.21 -1.34
C ILE A 63 0.99 0.31 0.06
N ALA A 64 1.10 1.63 0.20
CA ALA A 64 1.25 2.30 1.49
C ALA A 64 -0.03 3.08 1.77
N PRO A 65 -1.00 2.48 2.48
CA PRO A 65 -2.26 3.16 2.76
C PRO A 65 -2.10 4.20 3.86
N GLY A 66 -2.93 5.24 3.78
CA GLY A 66 -3.07 6.23 4.83
C GLY A 66 -4.15 5.82 5.83
N LEU A 67 -5.08 6.73 6.12
CA LEU A 67 -6.14 6.50 7.08
C LEU A 67 -7.36 5.88 6.39
N PHE A 68 -7.62 4.62 6.70
CA PHE A 68 -8.75 3.88 6.14
C PHE A 68 -9.74 3.48 7.21
N SER A 69 -11.01 3.36 6.81
CA SER A 69 -12.09 2.91 7.69
C SER A 69 -11.97 1.41 7.93
N THR A 70 -11.16 1.03 8.91
CA THR A 70 -10.95 -0.35 9.34
C THR A 70 -11.77 -0.63 10.59
N PRO A 71 -11.96 -1.92 10.97
CA PRO A 71 -12.63 -2.23 12.24
C PRO A 71 -12.01 -1.53 13.43
N MET A 72 -10.68 -1.41 13.49
CA MET A 72 -9.99 -0.73 14.58
C MET A 72 -10.34 0.75 14.60
N LEU A 73 -10.33 1.46 13.47
CA LEU A 73 -10.68 2.86 13.39
C LEU A 73 -12.18 3.08 13.68
N ARG A 74 -13.03 2.17 13.19
CA ARG A 74 -14.48 2.27 13.45
C ARG A 74 -14.85 2.04 14.89
N SER A 75 -13.96 1.47 15.70
CA SER A 75 -14.19 1.30 17.14
C SER A 75 -13.95 2.59 17.93
N LEU A 76 -13.34 3.60 17.32
CA LEU A 76 -13.12 4.89 17.96
C LEU A 76 -14.42 5.71 17.98
N PRO A 77 -14.54 6.69 18.93
CA PRO A 77 -15.68 7.60 18.92
C PRO A 77 -15.85 8.28 17.55
N GLU A 78 -17.10 8.57 17.20
CA GLU A 78 -17.42 9.11 15.88
C GLU A 78 -16.75 10.47 15.63
N ASP A 79 -16.68 11.31 16.67
CA ASP A 79 -16.00 12.61 16.56
C ASP A 79 -14.50 12.45 16.29
N VAL A 80 -13.87 11.42 16.82
CA VAL A 80 -12.48 11.12 16.56
C VAL A 80 -12.30 10.65 15.11
N GLN A 81 -13.19 9.77 14.63
CA GLN A 81 -13.17 9.33 13.24
C GLN A 81 -13.34 10.50 12.28
N ASP A 82 -14.26 11.40 12.57
CA ASP A 82 -14.49 12.59 11.75
C ASP A 82 -13.26 13.51 11.71
N ALA A 83 -12.62 13.70 12.87
CA ALA A 83 -11.44 14.54 12.96
C ALA A 83 -10.28 13.95 12.14
N LEU A 84 -10.09 12.62 12.21
CA LEU A 84 -9.08 11.95 11.43
C LEU A 84 -9.35 12.08 9.93
N GLY A 85 -10.60 11.90 9.53
CA GLY A 85 -10.98 12.05 8.12
C GLY A 85 -10.72 13.46 7.61
N LYS A 86 -11.03 14.48 8.41
CA LYS A 86 -10.81 15.87 8.03
C LYS A 86 -9.33 16.25 7.96
N SER A 87 -8.45 15.46 8.55
CA SER A 87 -7.01 15.69 8.47
C SER A 87 -6.43 15.30 7.10
N VAL A 88 -7.20 14.55 6.29
CA VAL A 88 -6.81 14.18 4.94
C VAL A 88 -7.06 15.38 4.01
N PRO A 89 -6.05 15.81 3.25
CA PRO A 89 -6.21 16.98 2.37
C PRO A 89 -7.36 16.85 1.38
N PHE A 90 -7.39 15.76 0.60
CA PHE A 90 -8.49 15.52 -0.34
C PHE A 90 -8.47 14.07 -0.84
N PRO A 91 -9.60 13.37 -0.81
CA PRO A 91 -10.88 13.79 -0.23
C PRO A 91 -10.81 13.84 1.30
N PRO A 92 -11.53 14.79 1.95
CA PRO A 92 -11.38 14.99 3.40
C PRO A 92 -12.20 13.96 4.18
N ARG A 93 -11.83 12.72 4.09
CA ARG A 93 -12.48 11.57 4.72
C ARG A 93 -11.52 10.41 4.85
N LEU A 94 -11.88 9.42 5.65
CA LEU A 94 -11.16 8.15 5.68
C LEU A 94 -11.33 7.43 4.35
N GLY A 95 -10.30 6.69 3.95
CA GLY A 95 -10.38 5.83 2.77
C GLY A 95 -11.33 4.66 3.03
N SER A 96 -12.00 4.21 1.97
CA SER A 96 -12.84 3.03 2.02
C SER A 96 -12.01 1.78 1.69
N PRO A 97 -12.24 0.64 2.38
CA PRO A 97 -11.58 -0.62 2.00
C PRO A 97 -11.74 -0.97 0.52
N SER A 98 -12.85 -0.60 -0.11
CA SER A 98 -13.05 -0.83 -1.54
C SER A 98 -12.05 -0.07 -2.40
N GLU A 99 -11.59 1.09 -1.94
CA GLU A 99 -10.59 1.88 -2.67
C GLU A 99 -9.23 1.20 -2.66
N PHE A 100 -8.88 0.54 -1.55
CA PHE A 100 -7.68 -0.29 -1.50
C PHE A 100 -7.81 -1.49 -2.44
N ALA A 101 -8.96 -2.15 -2.42
CA ALA A 101 -9.24 -3.29 -3.30
C ALA A 101 -9.18 -2.88 -4.78
N ASP A 102 -9.73 -1.74 -5.13
CA ASP A 102 -9.71 -1.22 -6.50
C ASP A 102 -8.28 -1.01 -6.99
N LEU A 103 -7.42 -0.44 -6.16
CA LEU A 103 -6.01 -0.26 -6.53
C LEU A 103 -5.32 -1.62 -6.71
N SER A 104 -5.63 -2.59 -5.84
CA SER A 104 -5.06 -3.94 -5.95
C SER A 104 -5.44 -4.58 -7.30
N ILE A 105 -6.69 -4.43 -7.72
CA ILE A 105 -7.14 -4.93 -9.02
C ILE A 105 -6.39 -4.23 -10.16
N GLN A 106 -6.24 -2.93 -10.08
CA GLN A 106 -5.50 -2.17 -11.09
C GLN A 106 -4.04 -2.61 -11.19
N ILE A 107 -3.42 -2.93 -10.05
CA ILE A 107 -2.05 -3.46 -10.04
C ILE A 107 -1.99 -4.81 -10.76
N VAL A 108 -2.96 -5.68 -10.49
CA VAL A 108 -3.02 -6.99 -11.16
C VAL A 108 -3.14 -6.82 -12.67
N GLU A 109 -3.97 -5.90 -13.11
CA GLU A 109 -4.30 -5.72 -14.53
C GLU A 109 -3.25 -4.89 -15.29
N ASN A 110 -2.45 -4.08 -14.60
CA ASN A 110 -1.49 -3.20 -15.27
C ASN A 110 -0.08 -3.78 -15.17
N SER A 111 0.34 -4.47 -16.23
CA SER A 111 1.63 -5.18 -16.29
C SER A 111 2.85 -4.27 -16.12
N MET A 112 2.71 -2.98 -16.34
CA MET A 112 3.84 -2.05 -16.27
C MET A 112 4.15 -1.60 -14.85
N LEU A 113 3.22 -1.84 -13.90
CA LEU A 113 3.45 -1.53 -12.49
C LEU A 113 4.33 -2.60 -11.85
N ASN A 114 5.55 -2.23 -11.51
CA ASN A 114 6.52 -3.15 -10.92
C ASN A 114 7.58 -2.37 -10.15
N GLY A 115 7.98 -2.88 -9.01
CA GLY A 115 9.07 -2.30 -8.22
C GLY A 115 8.73 -0.97 -7.56
N GLU A 116 7.46 -0.62 -7.47
CA GLU A 116 7.00 0.69 -6.99
C GLU A 116 6.22 0.57 -5.70
N THR A 117 6.33 1.59 -4.86
CA THR A 117 5.48 1.76 -3.69
C THR A 117 4.51 2.90 -3.96
N ILE A 118 3.22 2.62 -3.86
CA ILE A 118 2.17 3.59 -4.13
C ILE A 118 1.51 4.01 -2.82
N ARG A 119 1.65 5.29 -2.48
CA ARG A 119 0.91 5.85 -1.35
C ARG A 119 -0.55 6.04 -1.75
N LEU A 120 -1.46 5.51 -0.95
CA LEU A 120 -2.90 5.62 -1.17
C LEU A 120 -3.48 6.32 0.06
N ASP A 121 -3.46 7.65 0.07
CA ASP A 121 -3.57 8.40 1.32
C ASP A 121 -4.23 9.78 1.23
N GLY A 122 -4.75 10.16 0.07
CA GLY A 122 -5.38 11.48 -0.09
C GLY A 122 -4.41 12.65 0.14
N ALA A 123 -3.13 12.41 -0.08
CA ALA A 123 -2.05 13.40 0.10
C ALA A 123 -1.75 13.73 1.56
N ILE A 124 -2.16 12.88 2.50
CA ILE A 124 -1.85 13.13 3.91
C ILE A 124 -0.34 12.98 4.15
N ARG A 125 0.16 13.82 5.03
CA ARG A 125 1.48 13.67 5.62
C ARG A 125 1.27 13.77 7.12
N MET A 126 1.59 12.69 7.83
CA MET A 126 1.27 12.59 9.26
C MET A 126 2.09 13.59 10.04
N ALA A 127 1.43 14.29 10.97
CA ALA A 127 2.09 15.18 11.91
C ALA A 127 2.95 14.35 12.88
N PRO A 128 3.92 14.98 13.60
CA PRO A 128 4.77 14.24 14.54
C PRO A 128 3.99 13.49 15.62
N LYS A 129 2.80 13.94 15.95
CA LYS A 129 1.97 13.28 16.94
C LYS A 129 0.47 13.54 16.73
#